data_b04aa7c024be15f81e1073bb561beb85
#
_entry.id   b04aa7c024be15f81e1073bb561beb85
#
_cell.length_a   1.000
_cell.length_b   1.000
_cell.length_c   1.000
_cell.angle_alpha   90.00
_cell.angle_beta   90.00
_cell.angle_gamma   90.00
#
_symmetry.space_group_name_H-M   'P 1'
#
loop_
_entity.id
_entity.type
_entity.pdbx_description
1 polymer ?
#
loop_
_entity_poly.entity_id
_entity_poly.type
_entity_poly.pdbx_seq_one_letter_code
_entity_poly.pdbx_strand_id
1 'polypeptide(L)'
;MFYLSHKARRRITLLLNLIAVFVSFEIAILLRFHSFVPTWQHRLYRTVLLFEILICLILYAYRSNENIFLYVEKHDPIENLTSVLRSSVIIFTSLVIFLVATQNAQQLSRIAFGYNFLFYIILDYLLHMLFRRYYKKHCNKEIVSAKILLLTCKDMADGVWSRLKTTLNQESELEGMRLLDENKDKILQEIEKRNVTDVVIAVPAENIRELGIPDFVRTLERRGTGVYLCLSYDGDFIPSRAVSKIGDLQAVYFDGLRKKCDVLGIHYTVSNVDEAAIYIKNAVKELKGQYICFSNVHTTVMAHDNPDYRAIQNGSAYTFPDGSPIARQQKRLGYMNAERVSGPDFMNAMFRGTMDGKISHYFYGSTEETIEKLRKGLEKNYPGINIKGMYSPPFRDLTPEEDAQTVQMLNDSGADIIWIGLGAPKQEKWMAAHKDKVNALMIGVGAGFNFYAGTVKRAPKWVQKAGMEWLYRLLQDPKRLWKRYFVTNIKYIWYIISGIF
;
A
#
# COMPACT_ATOMS: atom_id res chain seq x y z
N MET A 1 -17.45 -28.05 -0.92
CA MET A 1 -16.77 -27.15 0.04
C MET A 1 -16.59 -25.83 -0.69
N PHE A 2 -17.22 -24.74 -0.25
CA PHE A 2 -17.29 -23.51 -1.06
C PHE A 2 -16.23 -22.52 -0.59
N TYR A 3 -15.26 -22.23 -1.49
CA TYR A 3 -14.37 -21.08 -1.34
C TYR A 3 -15.14 -19.81 -1.72
N LEU A 4 -15.38 -18.93 -0.76
CA LEU A 4 -15.94 -17.61 -1.05
C LEU A 4 -14.81 -16.66 -1.44
N SER A 5 -14.77 -16.26 -2.71
CA SER A 5 -13.81 -15.27 -3.18
C SER A 5 -13.92 -13.97 -2.36
N HIS A 6 -12.87 -13.17 -2.31
CA HIS A 6 -12.84 -11.87 -1.63
C HIS A 6 -14.01 -10.96 -2.09
N LYS A 7 -14.36 -11.01 -3.37
CA LYS A 7 -15.53 -10.28 -3.95
C LYS A 7 -16.86 -10.80 -3.40
N ALA A 8 -17.01 -12.13 -3.25
CA ALA A 8 -18.23 -12.73 -2.74
C ALA A 8 -18.44 -12.39 -1.24
N ARG A 9 -17.39 -12.49 -0.44
CA ARG A 9 -17.41 -12.12 0.98
C ARG A 9 -17.84 -10.66 1.17
N ARG A 10 -17.26 -9.77 0.38
CA ARG A 10 -17.55 -8.34 0.38
C ARG A 10 -19.02 -8.05 0.03
N ARG A 11 -19.57 -8.72 -0.98
CA ARG A 11 -21.00 -8.62 -1.35
C ARG A 11 -21.92 -9.10 -0.25
N ILE A 12 -21.54 -10.19 0.43
CA ILE A 12 -22.32 -10.71 1.57
C ILE A 12 -22.31 -9.70 2.73
N THR A 13 -21.17 -9.07 3.05
CA THR A 13 -21.13 -8.02 4.09
C THR A 13 -22.05 -6.86 3.74
N LEU A 14 -22.01 -6.37 2.51
CA LEU A 14 -22.93 -5.31 2.08
C LEU A 14 -24.38 -5.75 2.24
N LEU A 15 -24.71 -6.97 1.83
CA LEU A 15 -26.05 -7.50 1.95
C LEU A 15 -26.51 -7.56 3.42
N LEU A 16 -25.63 -8.00 4.34
CA LEU A 16 -25.93 -8.04 5.77
C LEU A 16 -26.19 -6.65 6.34
N ASN A 17 -25.36 -5.66 5.97
CA ASN A 17 -25.57 -4.27 6.40
C ASN A 17 -26.88 -3.70 5.86
N LEU A 18 -27.23 -3.97 4.60
CA LEU A 18 -28.50 -3.52 4.01
C LEU A 18 -29.71 -4.19 4.69
N ILE A 19 -29.59 -5.49 5.03
CA ILE A 19 -30.61 -6.20 5.82
C ILE A 19 -30.73 -5.56 7.20
N ALA A 20 -29.62 -5.25 7.87
CA ALA A 20 -29.63 -4.60 9.19
C ALA A 20 -30.33 -3.23 9.13
N VAL A 21 -30.02 -2.40 8.13
CA VAL A 21 -30.71 -1.09 7.92
C VAL A 21 -32.20 -1.27 7.73
N PHE A 22 -32.59 -2.15 6.81
CA PHE A 22 -34.02 -2.34 6.50
C PHE A 22 -34.80 -2.90 7.69
N VAL A 23 -34.28 -3.97 8.31
CA VAL A 23 -35.01 -4.64 9.41
C VAL A 23 -35.07 -3.76 10.67
N SER A 24 -33.97 -3.06 11.02
CA SER A 24 -33.98 -2.13 12.16
C SER A 24 -34.99 -1.00 11.97
N PHE A 25 -35.08 -0.49 10.75
CA PHE A 25 -36.01 0.58 10.41
C PHE A 25 -37.46 0.11 10.54
N GLU A 26 -37.85 -1.04 9.98
CA GLU A 26 -39.16 -1.60 10.07
C GLU A 26 -39.56 -1.95 11.52
N ILE A 27 -38.64 -2.52 12.31
CA ILE A 27 -38.89 -2.77 13.75
C ILE A 27 -39.10 -1.46 14.50
N ALA A 28 -38.33 -0.42 14.23
CA ALA A 28 -38.51 0.89 14.88
C ALA A 28 -39.90 1.53 14.58
N ILE A 29 -40.34 1.43 13.33
CA ILE A 29 -41.66 1.91 12.92
C ILE A 29 -42.78 1.10 13.61
N LEU A 30 -42.68 -0.24 13.60
CA LEU A 30 -43.64 -1.11 14.24
C LEU A 30 -43.76 -0.82 15.75
N LEU A 31 -42.69 -0.70 16.45
CA LEU A 31 -42.67 -0.42 17.90
C LEU A 31 -43.20 0.97 18.22
N ARG A 32 -43.02 1.96 17.35
CA ARG A 32 -43.44 3.33 17.59
C ARG A 32 -44.93 3.53 17.27
N PHE A 33 -45.41 2.92 16.18
CA PHE A 33 -46.77 3.20 15.66
C PHE A 33 -47.75 2.03 15.86
N HIS A 34 -47.29 0.92 16.44
CA HIS A 34 -48.08 -0.30 16.71
C HIS A 34 -48.84 -0.83 15.47
N SER A 35 -48.36 -0.51 14.29
CA SER A 35 -48.95 -0.95 13.03
C SER A 35 -47.86 -1.24 12.02
N PHE A 36 -48.08 -2.30 11.23
CA PHE A 36 -47.31 -2.53 9.99
C PHE A 36 -47.85 -1.51 8.96
N VAL A 37 -47.50 -0.23 9.14
CA VAL A 37 -47.73 0.73 8.07
C VAL A 37 -46.55 0.56 7.12
N PRO A 38 -46.78 0.09 5.87
CA PRO A 38 -45.65 -0.05 4.93
C PRO A 38 -44.96 1.29 4.81
N THR A 39 -43.68 1.32 5.02
CA THR A 39 -42.80 2.51 4.92
C THR A 39 -43.00 3.27 3.61
N TRP A 40 -43.52 2.58 2.61
CA TRP A 40 -43.84 3.08 1.27
C TRP A 40 -44.99 4.11 1.26
N GLN A 41 -45.88 4.11 2.22
CA GLN A 41 -47.02 5.02 2.25
C GLN A 41 -46.68 6.41 2.82
N HIS A 42 -45.60 6.50 3.64
CA HIS A 42 -45.14 7.77 4.20
C HIS A 42 -43.90 8.29 3.46
N ARG A 43 -44.06 9.32 2.65
CA ARG A 43 -42.99 9.88 1.79
C ARG A 43 -41.70 10.19 2.57
N LEU A 44 -41.80 10.76 3.77
CA LEU A 44 -40.66 11.13 4.59
C LEU A 44 -39.86 9.89 5.07
N TYR A 45 -40.54 8.89 5.64
CA TYR A 45 -39.90 7.69 6.16
C TYR A 45 -39.23 6.89 5.04
N ARG A 46 -39.84 6.82 3.85
CA ARG A 46 -39.23 6.24 2.65
C ARG A 46 -37.95 6.98 2.25
N THR A 47 -37.99 8.32 2.29
CA THR A 47 -36.79 9.13 1.96
C THR A 47 -35.68 8.90 2.97
N VAL A 48 -35.99 8.79 4.27
CA VAL A 48 -35.02 8.47 5.34
C VAL A 48 -34.37 7.11 5.11
N LEU A 49 -35.19 6.07 4.86
CA LEU A 49 -34.66 4.72 4.58
C LEU A 49 -33.78 4.70 3.34
N LEU A 50 -34.16 5.35 2.25
CA LEU A 50 -33.35 5.44 1.03
C LEU A 50 -32.03 6.18 1.28
N PHE A 51 -32.05 7.20 2.13
CA PHE A 51 -30.88 7.94 2.52
C PHE A 51 -29.91 7.08 3.37
N GLU A 52 -30.43 6.32 4.33
CA GLU A 52 -29.62 5.38 5.12
C GLU A 52 -28.97 4.31 4.23
N ILE A 53 -29.71 3.74 3.28
CA ILE A 53 -29.21 2.80 2.28
C ILE A 53 -28.10 3.46 1.45
N LEU A 54 -28.30 4.69 0.99
CA LEU A 54 -27.31 5.44 0.21
C LEU A 54 -26.01 5.65 1.00
N ILE A 55 -26.11 6.08 2.26
CA ILE A 55 -24.92 6.26 3.12
C ILE A 55 -24.23 4.92 3.37
N CYS A 56 -24.99 3.84 3.57
CA CYS A 56 -24.45 2.50 3.71
C CYS A 56 -23.65 2.07 2.46
N LEU A 57 -24.15 2.35 1.26
CA LEU A 57 -23.46 2.11 -0.01
C LEU A 57 -22.21 2.97 -0.17
N ILE A 58 -22.28 4.26 0.20
CA ILE A 58 -21.11 5.15 0.19
C ILE A 58 -20.05 4.67 1.17
N LEU A 59 -20.45 4.31 2.39
CA LEU A 59 -19.53 3.75 3.39
C LEU A 59 -18.91 2.44 2.91
N TYR A 60 -19.68 1.58 2.27
CA TYR A 60 -19.18 0.36 1.67
C TYR A 60 -18.16 0.65 0.56
N ALA A 61 -18.42 1.60 -0.31
CA ALA A 61 -17.49 2.03 -1.34
C ALA A 61 -16.23 2.68 -0.74
N TYR A 62 -16.39 3.47 0.33
CA TYR A 62 -15.29 4.15 1.02
C TYR A 62 -14.50 3.23 1.97
N ARG A 63 -15.22 2.39 2.75
CA ARG A 63 -14.68 1.42 3.72
C ARG A 63 -14.14 0.15 3.10
N SER A 64 -14.12 0.05 1.82
CA SER A 64 -13.43 -1.07 1.20
C SER A 64 -11.93 -1.19 1.62
N ASN A 65 -11.46 -0.27 2.45
CA ASN A 65 -10.14 -0.27 3.07
C ASN A 65 -10.02 -1.08 4.37
N GLU A 66 -11.12 -1.25 5.10
CA GLU A 66 -11.08 -2.10 6.29
C GLU A 66 -11.59 -3.47 5.85
N ASN A 67 -10.69 -4.42 5.70
CA ASN A 67 -11.01 -5.81 5.43
C ASN A 67 -11.75 -6.41 6.64
N ILE A 68 -13.04 -6.13 6.78
CA ILE A 68 -13.89 -6.71 7.82
C ILE A 68 -13.77 -8.25 7.80
N PHE A 69 -13.45 -8.86 6.67
CA PHE A 69 -13.29 -10.31 6.53
C PHE A 69 -11.88 -10.85 6.79
N LEU A 70 -10.81 -10.11 6.51
CA LEU A 70 -9.49 -10.41 7.07
C LEU A 70 -9.53 -10.25 8.60
N TYR A 71 -10.31 -9.31 9.09
CA TYR A 71 -10.59 -9.10 10.49
C TYR A 71 -11.50 -10.18 11.11
N VAL A 72 -12.43 -10.77 10.38
CA VAL A 72 -13.25 -11.90 10.86
C VAL A 72 -12.40 -13.10 11.27
N GLU A 73 -11.23 -13.28 10.67
CA GLU A 73 -10.31 -14.36 11.01
C GLU A 73 -9.35 -14.02 12.17
N LYS A 74 -9.01 -12.73 12.34
CA LYS A 74 -7.98 -12.29 13.31
C LYS A 74 -8.45 -11.41 14.46
N HIS A 75 -9.69 -10.88 14.46
CA HIS A 75 -10.11 -9.88 15.44
C HIS A 75 -11.01 -10.40 16.56
N ASP A 76 -10.77 -9.79 17.72
CA ASP A 76 -11.55 -9.88 18.94
C ASP A 76 -13.01 -9.40 18.69
N PRO A 77 -14.04 -10.00 19.33
CA PRO A 77 -15.41 -9.50 19.33
C PRO A 77 -15.55 -8.01 19.63
N ILE A 78 -14.65 -7.44 20.44
CA ILE A 78 -14.61 -6.03 20.81
C ILE A 78 -14.30 -5.13 19.60
N GLU A 79 -13.38 -5.52 18.71
CA GLU A 79 -13.05 -4.74 17.53
C GLU A 79 -14.17 -4.72 16.48
N ASN A 80 -14.94 -5.82 16.37
CA ASN A 80 -16.16 -5.85 15.57
C ASN A 80 -17.20 -4.85 16.10
N LEU A 81 -17.39 -4.81 17.41
CA LEU A 81 -18.30 -3.87 18.04
C LEU A 81 -17.90 -2.41 17.79
N THR A 82 -16.60 -2.09 17.92
CA THR A 82 -16.11 -0.74 17.63
C THR A 82 -16.29 -0.35 16.17
N SER A 83 -16.16 -1.28 15.22
CA SER A 83 -16.41 -1.04 13.80
C SER A 83 -17.90 -0.77 13.53
N VAL A 84 -18.79 -1.56 14.10
CA VAL A 84 -20.24 -1.37 14.01
C VAL A 84 -20.65 -0.02 14.62
N LEU A 85 -20.17 0.32 15.81
CA LEU A 85 -20.44 1.61 16.46
C LEU A 85 -19.98 2.78 15.61
N ARG A 86 -18.78 2.72 15.04
CA ARG A 86 -18.26 3.77 14.15
C ARG A 86 -19.13 3.95 12.90
N SER A 87 -19.62 2.85 12.29
CA SER A 87 -20.52 2.91 11.15
C SER A 87 -21.85 3.55 11.52
N SER A 88 -22.42 3.09 12.65
CA SER A 88 -23.70 3.59 13.15
C SER A 88 -23.63 5.10 13.38
N VAL A 89 -22.59 5.58 14.06
CA VAL A 89 -22.41 7.02 14.30
C VAL A 89 -22.35 7.79 12.99
N ILE A 90 -21.61 7.32 11.99
CA ILE A 90 -21.53 8.02 10.70
C ILE A 90 -22.89 8.05 9.98
N ILE A 91 -23.60 6.91 9.90
CA ILE A 91 -24.91 6.82 9.23
C ILE A 91 -25.88 7.78 9.89
N PHE A 92 -26.04 7.71 11.19
CA PHE A 92 -27.05 8.48 11.91
C PHE A 92 -26.70 9.96 12.04
N THR A 93 -25.41 10.33 12.17
CA THR A 93 -24.98 11.73 12.10
C THR A 93 -25.26 12.32 10.71
N SER A 94 -24.96 11.59 9.64
CA SER A 94 -25.29 12.01 8.26
C SER A 94 -26.76 12.19 8.06
N LEU A 95 -27.59 11.31 8.65
CA LEU A 95 -29.07 11.41 8.61
C LEU A 95 -29.56 12.64 9.35
N VAL A 96 -29.02 12.95 10.53
CA VAL A 96 -29.38 14.17 11.27
C VAL A 96 -29.05 15.42 10.44
N ILE A 97 -27.85 15.49 9.86
CA ILE A 97 -27.45 16.60 8.98
C ILE A 97 -28.44 16.74 7.81
N PHE A 98 -28.78 15.63 7.16
CA PHE A 98 -29.74 15.61 6.05
C PHE A 98 -31.13 16.12 6.46
N LEU A 99 -31.67 15.67 7.60
CA LEU A 99 -32.95 16.08 8.10
C LEU A 99 -32.99 17.57 8.47
N VAL A 100 -31.92 18.09 9.05
CA VAL A 100 -31.78 19.52 9.36
C VAL A 100 -31.68 20.33 8.07
N ALA A 101 -30.87 19.93 7.13
CA ALA A 101 -30.68 20.62 5.85
C ALA A 101 -31.98 20.66 5.00
N THR A 102 -32.80 19.62 5.08
CA THR A 102 -34.10 19.55 4.37
C THR A 102 -35.26 20.09 5.16
N GLN A 103 -35.04 20.65 6.37
CA GLN A 103 -36.08 21.17 7.30
C GLN A 103 -37.13 20.14 7.71
N ASN A 104 -36.83 18.85 7.58
CA ASN A 104 -37.78 17.77 7.90
C ASN A 104 -37.56 17.18 9.31
N ALA A 105 -36.64 17.70 10.10
CA ALA A 105 -36.29 17.17 11.42
C ALA A 105 -37.48 17.17 12.42
N GLN A 106 -38.41 18.12 12.29
CA GLN A 106 -39.59 18.21 13.16
C GLN A 106 -40.66 17.17 12.84
N GLN A 107 -40.68 16.64 11.62
CA GLN A 107 -41.72 15.70 11.15
C GLN A 107 -41.37 14.24 11.48
N LEU A 108 -40.12 13.96 11.86
CA LEU A 108 -39.67 12.62 12.20
C LEU A 108 -39.87 12.32 13.69
N SER A 109 -40.41 11.15 14.01
CA SER A 109 -40.51 10.71 15.41
C SER A 109 -39.12 10.45 16.00
N ARG A 110 -38.73 11.24 17.02
CA ARG A 110 -37.46 11.08 17.75
C ARG A 110 -37.33 9.69 18.40
N ILE A 111 -38.46 9.12 18.84
CA ILE A 111 -38.51 7.79 19.44
C ILE A 111 -38.23 6.72 18.39
N ALA A 112 -38.87 6.80 17.20
CA ALA A 112 -38.62 5.90 16.10
C ALA A 112 -37.12 5.96 15.64
N PHE A 113 -36.58 7.17 15.59
CA PHE A 113 -35.17 7.38 15.27
C PHE A 113 -34.23 6.72 16.30
N GLY A 114 -34.51 6.86 17.60
CA GLY A 114 -33.73 6.22 18.66
C GLY A 114 -33.81 4.68 18.62
N TYR A 115 -35.02 4.14 18.37
CA TYR A 115 -35.18 2.70 18.18
C TYR A 115 -34.42 2.19 16.95
N ASN A 116 -34.47 2.89 15.81
CA ASN A 116 -33.73 2.51 14.62
C ASN A 116 -32.25 2.47 14.88
N PHE A 117 -31.66 3.49 15.54
CA PHE A 117 -30.25 3.52 15.91
C PHE A 117 -29.87 2.32 16.78
N LEU A 118 -30.63 2.03 17.82
CA LEU A 118 -30.35 0.96 18.75
C LEU A 118 -30.44 -0.43 18.05
N PHE A 119 -31.53 -0.67 17.33
CA PHE A 119 -31.73 -1.95 16.65
C PHE A 119 -30.75 -2.17 15.50
N TYR A 120 -30.34 -1.10 14.81
CA TYR A 120 -29.32 -1.19 13.78
C TYR A 120 -28.01 -1.74 14.38
N ILE A 121 -27.51 -1.16 15.49
CA ILE A 121 -26.29 -1.62 16.15
C ILE A 121 -26.40 -3.10 16.54
N ILE A 122 -27.51 -3.48 17.17
CA ILE A 122 -27.72 -4.87 17.63
C ILE A 122 -27.77 -5.82 16.44
N LEU A 123 -28.56 -5.53 15.43
CA LEU A 123 -28.76 -6.41 14.27
C LEU A 123 -27.49 -6.52 13.41
N ASP A 124 -26.84 -5.40 13.15
CA ASP A 124 -25.61 -5.39 12.37
C ASP A 124 -24.51 -6.21 13.05
N TYR A 125 -24.34 -6.04 14.37
CA TYR A 125 -23.39 -6.84 15.15
C TYR A 125 -23.75 -8.35 15.15
N LEU A 126 -25.02 -8.68 15.39
CA LEU A 126 -25.46 -10.09 15.43
C LEU A 126 -25.32 -10.77 14.06
N LEU A 127 -25.74 -10.11 12.99
CA LEU A 127 -25.63 -10.67 11.63
C LEU A 127 -24.18 -10.95 11.25
N HIS A 128 -23.26 -10.02 11.57
CA HIS A 128 -21.83 -10.22 11.33
C HIS A 128 -21.24 -11.36 12.20
N MET A 129 -21.65 -11.46 13.46
CA MET A 129 -21.22 -12.54 14.36
C MET A 129 -21.74 -13.92 13.90
N LEU A 130 -23.00 -14.02 13.48
CA LEU A 130 -23.58 -15.23 12.93
C LEU A 130 -22.90 -15.66 11.64
N PHE A 131 -22.66 -14.71 10.74
CA PHE A 131 -21.95 -15.00 9.50
C PHE A 131 -20.51 -15.45 9.76
N ARG A 132 -19.81 -14.80 10.70
CA ARG A 132 -18.48 -15.23 11.14
C ARG A 132 -18.47 -16.67 11.66
N ARG A 133 -19.44 -17.01 12.52
CA ARG A 133 -19.56 -18.36 13.07
C ARG A 133 -19.83 -19.41 11.99
N TYR A 134 -20.72 -19.07 11.06
CA TYR A 134 -21.01 -19.90 9.90
C TYR A 134 -19.79 -20.09 9.00
N TYR A 135 -19.10 -19.00 8.68
CA TYR A 135 -17.91 -19.02 7.83
C TYR A 135 -16.78 -19.86 8.45
N LYS A 136 -16.47 -19.64 9.73
CA LYS A 136 -15.47 -20.45 10.46
C LYS A 136 -15.81 -21.93 10.43
N LYS A 137 -17.07 -22.29 10.60
CA LYS A 137 -17.52 -23.70 10.62
C LYS A 137 -17.43 -24.38 9.25
N HIS A 138 -17.69 -23.66 8.15
CA HIS A 138 -17.90 -24.27 6.84
C HIS A 138 -16.82 -23.96 5.79
N CYS A 139 -16.04 -22.88 5.95
CA CYS A 139 -15.11 -22.39 4.94
C CYS A 139 -13.63 -22.45 5.36
N ASN A 140 -13.29 -22.84 6.59
CA ASN A 140 -11.99 -22.65 7.21
C ASN A 140 -10.98 -23.78 6.97
N LYS A 141 -11.01 -24.51 5.86
CA LYS A 141 -10.07 -25.64 5.64
C LYS A 141 -9.03 -25.44 4.52
N GLU A 142 -9.04 -24.32 3.80
CA GLU A 142 -8.04 -24.05 2.77
C GLU A 142 -7.69 -22.56 2.68
N ILE A 143 -7.32 -21.95 3.80
CA ILE A 143 -6.44 -20.80 3.73
C ILE A 143 -5.06 -21.38 3.45
N VAL A 144 -4.36 -20.86 2.45
CA VAL A 144 -2.94 -21.17 2.24
C VAL A 144 -2.24 -20.86 3.55
N SER A 145 -2.04 -21.86 4.39
CA SER A 145 -1.33 -21.72 5.65
C SER A 145 0.08 -21.30 5.29
N ALA A 146 0.56 -20.25 5.94
CA ALA A 146 1.95 -19.86 5.78
C ALA A 146 2.82 -21.07 6.17
N LYS A 147 3.58 -21.59 5.22
CA LYS A 147 4.51 -22.68 5.42
C LYS A 147 5.83 -22.12 5.95
N ILE A 148 6.07 -22.37 7.22
CA ILE A 148 7.19 -21.76 7.96
C ILE A 148 8.31 -22.79 8.17
N LEU A 149 9.54 -22.40 7.81
CA LEU A 149 10.76 -23.14 8.13
C LEU A 149 11.55 -22.37 9.19
N LEU A 150 11.90 -23.04 10.28
CA LEU A 150 12.77 -22.49 11.31
C LEU A 150 14.24 -22.73 10.95
N LEU A 151 15.04 -21.68 10.95
CA LEU A 151 16.50 -21.73 10.85
C LEU A 151 17.12 -21.20 12.15
N THR A 152 17.96 -21.99 12.78
CA THR A 152 18.49 -21.66 14.10
C THR A 152 19.87 -22.29 14.33
N CYS A 153 20.51 -21.94 15.44
CA CYS A 153 21.71 -22.60 15.93
C CYS A 153 21.34 -23.74 16.87
N LYS A 154 22.25 -24.71 17.02
CA LYS A 154 22.03 -25.91 17.82
C LYS A 154 21.60 -25.59 19.25
N ASP A 155 22.17 -24.57 19.87
CA ASP A 155 21.93 -24.20 21.27
C ASP A 155 20.54 -23.60 21.51
N MET A 156 19.91 -23.05 20.48
CA MET A 156 18.56 -22.43 20.56
C MET A 156 17.46 -23.32 20.00
N ALA A 157 17.79 -24.42 19.35
CA ALA A 157 16.90 -25.22 18.52
C ALA A 157 15.63 -25.68 19.27
N ASP A 158 15.80 -26.39 20.38
CA ASP A 158 14.68 -26.97 21.13
C ASP A 158 13.80 -25.89 21.78
N GLY A 159 14.39 -24.83 22.31
CA GLY A 159 13.69 -23.74 22.97
C GLY A 159 12.82 -22.95 21.98
N VAL A 160 13.36 -22.56 20.83
CA VAL A 160 12.61 -21.79 19.81
C VAL A 160 11.57 -22.67 19.12
N TRP A 161 11.92 -23.93 18.82
CA TRP A 161 10.99 -24.88 18.20
C TRP A 161 9.73 -25.12 19.05
N SER A 162 9.91 -25.42 20.35
CA SER A 162 8.79 -25.63 21.24
C SER A 162 7.90 -24.42 21.42
N ARG A 163 8.49 -23.22 21.50
CA ARG A 163 7.75 -21.94 21.58
C ARG A 163 6.96 -21.68 20.31
N LEU A 164 7.57 -21.79 19.13
CA LEU A 164 6.86 -21.61 17.86
C LEU A 164 5.73 -22.60 17.70
N LYS A 165 5.95 -23.90 18.03
CA LYS A 165 4.93 -24.92 17.91
C LYS A 165 3.72 -24.69 18.82
N THR A 166 3.90 -24.06 19.98
CA THR A 166 2.82 -23.78 20.92
C THR A 166 2.11 -22.46 20.66
N THR A 167 2.80 -21.49 20.03
CA THR A 167 2.32 -20.10 19.91
C THR A 167 1.89 -19.72 18.49
N LEU A 168 2.30 -20.49 17.46
CA LEU A 168 1.83 -20.29 16.10
C LEU A 168 0.32 -20.56 15.99
N ASN A 169 -0.37 -19.64 15.31
CA ASN A 169 -1.80 -19.78 15.04
C ASN A 169 -2.09 -20.96 14.11
N GLN A 170 -3.34 -21.48 14.16
CA GLN A 170 -3.82 -22.58 13.29
C GLN A 170 -3.70 -22.32 11.77
N GLU A 171 -3.33 -21.11 11.38
CA GLU A 171 -3.15 -20.66 10.00
C GLU A 171 -1.71 -20.76 9.49
N SER A 172 -0.77 -21.19 10.34
CA SER A 172 0.64 -21.33 10.01
C SER A 172 1.08 -22.76 10.25
N GLU A 173 1.66 -23.40 9.25
CA GLU A 173 2.19 -24.76 9.31
C GLU A 173 3.71 -24.72 9.47
N LEU A 174 4.21 -25.30 10.55
CA LEU A 174 5.64 -25.39 10.81
C LEU A 174 6.21 -26.62 10.08
N GLU A 175 6.81 -26.42 8.92
CA GLU A 175 7.28 -27.47 7.99
C GLU A 175 8.53 -28.20 8.48
N GLY A 176 9.34 -27.57 9.31
CA GLY A 176 10.57 -28.16 9.82
C GLY A 176 11.53 -27.16 10.46
N MET A 177 12.66 -27.70 10.90
CA MET A 177 13.77 -26.93 11.44
C MET A 177 15.07 -27.35 10.75
N ARG A 178 15.98 -26.40 10.52
CA ARG A 178 17.32 -26.62 10.01
C ARG A 178 18.33 -25.80 10.80
N LEU A 179 19.55 -26.32 10.90
CA LEU A 179 20.66 -25.62 11.52
C LEU A 179 21.33 -24.73 10.48
N LEU A 180 21.71 -23.52 10.87
CA LEU A 180 22.34 -22.53 9.99
C LEU A 180 23.83 -22.80 9.66
N ASP A 181 24.45 -23.74 10.37
CA ASP A 181 25.75 -24.30 10.08
C ASP A 181 25.72 -25.32 8.92
N GLU A 182 24.53 -25.78 8.51
CA GLU A 182 24.35 -26.59 7.33
C GLU A 182 24.60 -25.79 6.04
N ASN A 183 24.84 -26.51 4.94
CA ASN A 183 25.05 -25.88 3.63
C ASN A 183 23.79 -25.09 3.21
N LYS A 184 23.93 -23.77 3.08
CA LYS A 184 22.86 -22.84 2.72
C LYS A 184 22.18 -23.18 1.39
N ASP A 185 22.92 -23.74 0.42
CA ASP A 185 22.34 -24.14 -0.88
C ASP A 185 21.35 -25.31 -0.71
N LYS A 186 21.65 -26.24 0.19
CA LYS A 186 20.70 -27.31 0.52
C LYS A 186 19.44 -26.78 1.19
N ILE A 187 19.58 -25.79 2.10
CA ILE A 187 18.46 -25.12 2.74
C ILE A 187 17.58 -24.40 1.68
N LEU A 188 18.21 -23.71 0.72
CA LEU A 188 17.50 -23.05 -0.37
C LEU A 188 16.74 -24.03 -1.28
N GLN A 189 17.33 -25.17 -1.61
CA GLN A 189 16.66 -26.22 -2.38
C GLN A 189 15.46 -26.81 -1.63
N GLU A 190 15.59 -26.98 -0.32
CA GLU A 190 14.50 -27.50 0.52
C GLU A 190 13.34 -26.50 0.60
N ILE A 191 13.64 -25.20 0.74
CA ILE A 191 12.64 -24.12 0.72
C ILE A 191 11.81 -24.18 -0.56
N GLU A 192 12.47 -24.33 -1.71
CA GLU A 192 11.78 -24.47 -3.00
C GLU A 192 10.96 -25.77 -3.10
N LYS A 193 11.54 -26.89 -2.72
CA LYS A 193 10.89 -28.22 -2.80
C LYS A 193 9.63 -28.31 -1.95
N ARG A 194 9.63 -27.69 -0.76
CA ARG A 194 8.50 -27.70 0.18
C ARG A 194 7.52 -26.55 -0.01
N ASN A 195 7.79 -25.64 -0.95
CA ASN A 195 7.02 -24.40 -1.15
C ASN A 195 6.90 -23.59 0.15
N VAL A 196 8.02 -23.43 0.87
CA VAL A 196 8.07 -22.61 2.09
C VAL A 196 7.82 -21.16 1.74
N THR A 197 6.85 -20.53 2.40
CA THR A 197 6.49 -19.14 2.17
C THR A 197 7.28 -18.18 3.04
N ASP A 198 7.58 -18.62 4.27
CA ASP A 198 8.23 -17.79 5.27
C ASP A 198 9.31 -18.57 6.03
N VAL A 199 10.40 -17.91 6.33
CA VAL A 199 11.52 -18.45 7.11
C VAL A 199 11.66 -17.66 8.39
N VAL A 200 11.74 -18.34 9.51
CA VAL A 200 12.08 -17.76 10.82
C VAL A 200 13.55 -18.05 11.10
N ILE A 201 14.36 -16.99 11.21
CA ILE A 201 15.78 -17.08 11.59
C ILE A 201 15.91 -16.67 13.07
N ALA A 202 16.32 -17.59 13.92
CA ALA A 202 16.53 -17.35 15.33
C ALA A 202 17.97 -17.70 15.71
N VAL A 203 18.80 -16.67 15.89
CA VAL A 203 20.23 -16.79 16.22
C VAL A 203 20.62 -15.71 17.24
N PRO A 204 21.67 -15.98 18.06
CA PRO A 204 22.28 -14.97 18.91
C PRO A 204 22.79 -13.78 18.08
N ALA A 205 22.72 -12.57 18.63
CA ALA A 205 23.10 -11.36 17.91
C ALA A 205 24.56 -11.36 17.46
N GLU A 206 25.43 -11.92 18.26
CA GLU A 206 26.87 -12.10 17.97
C GLU A 206 27.12 -12.97 16.71
N ASN A 207 26.30 -13.98 16.49
CA ASN A 207 26.48 -14.93 15.39
C ASN A 207 25.91 -14.44 14.05
N ILE A 208 25.17 -13.32 14.03
CA ILE A 208 24.52 -12.79 12.81
C ILE A 208 25.56 -12.52 11.70
N ARG A 209 26.70 -11.94 12.04
CA ARG A 209 27.74 -11.62 11.06
C ARG A 209 28.56 -12.86 10.66
N GLU A 210 28.93 -13.68 11.64
CA GLU A 210 29.75 -14.89 11.39
C GLU A 210 29.03 -15.90 10.50
N LEU A 211 27.73 -16.07 10.71
CA LEU A 211 26.88 -16.94 9.89
C LEU A 211 26.47 -16.32 8.56
N GLY A 212 26.91 -15.09 8.25
CA GLY A 212 26.54 -14.40 7.01
C GLY A 212 25.04 -14.26 6.82
N ILE A 213 24.31 -14.01 7.89
CA ILE A 213 22.83 -13.88 7.89
C ILE A 213 22.35 -12.75 6.98
N PRO A 214 22.99 -11.55 6.94
CA PRO A 214 22.51 -10.47 6.07
C PRO A 214 22.48 -10.84 4.59
N ASP A 215 23.49 -11.55 4.09
CA ASP A 215 23.54 -11.98 2.69
C ASP A 215 22.56 -13.13 2.42
N PHE A 216 22.37 -13.99 3.39
CA PHE A 216 21.39 -15.07 3.30
C PHE A 216 19.96 -14.54 3.29
N VAL A 217 19.63 -13.58 4.15
CA VAL A 217 18.34 -12.86 4.14
C VAL A 217 18.08 -12.24 2.78
N ARG A 218 19.07 -11.50 2.21
CA ARG A 218 18.94 -10.93 0.87
C ARG A 218 18.67 -12.00 -0.20
N THR A 219 19.29 -13.17 -0.07
CA THR A 219 19.09 -14.28 -1.00
C THR A 219 17.68 -14.83 -0.92
N LEU A 220 17.14 -15.00 0.31
CA LEU A 220 15.76 -15.42 0.55
C LEU A 220 14.75 -14.41 0.02
N GLU A 221 14.97 -13.12 0.31
CA GLU A 221 14.13 -12.02 -0.20
C GLU A 221 14.10 -11.98 -1.74
N ARG A 222 15.24 -12.16 -2.41
CA ARG A 222 15.31 -12.25 -3.87
C ARG A 222 14.51 -13.41 -4.45
N ARG A 223 14.37 -14.49 -3.70
CA ARG A 223 13.57 -15.67 -4.07
C ARG A 223 12.09 -15.52 -3.71
N GLY A 224 11.72 -14.40 -3.07
CA GLY A 224 10.32 -14.11 -2.69
C GLY A 224 9.87 -14.83 -1.42
N THR A 225 10.81 -15.33 -0.61
CA THR A 225 10.52 -15.93 0.70
C THR A 225 10.50 -14.85 1.76
N GLY A 226 9.44 -14.76 2.56
CA GLY A 226 9.36 -13.85 3.71
C GLY A 226 10.34 -14.28 4.80
N VAL A 227 10.99 -13.33 5.48
CA VAL A 227 11.97 -13.63 6.52
C VAL A 227 11.61 -12.92 7.81
N TYR A 228 11.48 -13.70 8.89
CA TYR A 228 11.40 -13.22 10.26
C TYR A 228 12.75 -13.42 10.94
N LEU A 229 13.45 -12.34 11.21
CA LEU A 229 14.68 -12.38 12.01
C LEU A 229 14.32 -12.15 13.48
N CYS A 230 14.39 -13.21 14.29
CA CYS A 230 14.18 -13.12 15.72
C CYS A 230 15.46 -12.60 16.37
N LEU A 231 15.33 -11.51 17.10
CA LEU A 231 16.44 -10.91 17.85
C LEU A 231 16.27 -11.29 19.32
N SER A 232 17.29 -11.93 19.89
CA SER A 232 17.45 -11.95 21.34
C SER A 232 17.95 -10.56 21.73
N TYR A 233 17.10 -9.78 22.37
CA TYR A 233 17.23 -8.34 22.45
C TYR A 233 17.96 -7.89 23.70
N ASP A 234 19.02 -7.10 23.50
CA ASP A 234 19.46 -6.05 24.40
C ASP A 234 19.56 -4.75 23.59
N GLY A 235 18.57 -3.88 23.76
CA GLY A 235 18.57 -2.42 23.50
C GLY A 235 18.70 -1.92 22.04
N ASP A 236 18.21 -0.84 21.79
CA ASP A 236 18.52 0.40 21.07
C ASP A 236 18.52 0.49 19.52
N PHE A 237 18.38 -0.53 18.68
CA PHE A 237 18.64 -0.31 17.24
C PHE A 237 17.55 -0.73 16.24
N ILE A 238 16.30 -0.93 16.63
CA ILE A 238 15.24 -1.25 15.69
C ILE A 238 14.13 -0.20 15.74
N PRO A 239 13.79 0.44 14.60
CA PRO A 239 12.64 1.31 14.52
C PRO A 239 11.38 0.55 14.96
N SER A 240 10.60 1.09 15.87
CA SER A 240 9.42 0.46 16.48
C SER A 240 8.36 -0.06 15.50
N ARG A 241 8.44 0.33 14.22
CA ARG A 241 7.56 -0.11 13.14
C ARG A 241 8.02 -1.39 12.41
N ALA A 242 9.26 -1.80 12.59
CA ALA A 242 9.82 -2.98 11.94
C ALA A 242 9.67 -4.25 12.78
N VAL A 243 9.25 -4.13 14.04
CA VAL A 243 9.09 -5.28 14.93
C VAL A 243 7.72 -5.90 14.73
N SER A 244 7.72 -7.13 14.26
CA SER A 244 6.54 -8.00 14.16
C SER A 244 6.57 -9.04 15.27
N LYS A 245 5.42 -9.69 15.50
CA LYS A 245 5.35 -10.86 16.36
C LYS A 245 5.06 -12.10 15.51
N ILE A 246 5.83 -13.16 15.72
CA ILE A 246 5.52 -14.48 15.23
C ILE A 246 5.35 -15.40 16.44
N GLY A 247 4.12 -15.81 16.73
CA GLY A 247 3.77 -16.39 18.02
C GLY A 247 4.01 -15.39 19.16
N ASP A 248 4.79 -15.75 20.15
CA ASP A 248 5.23 -14.89 21.25
C ASP A 248 6.62 -14.27 21.03
N LEU A 249 7.28 -14.58 19.90
CA LEU A 249 8.59 -14.08 19.57
C LEU A 249 8.51 -12.68 18.93
N GLN A 250 9.38 -11.79 19.38
CA GLN A 250 9.62 -10.53 18.68
C GLN A 250 10.57 -10.75 17.51
N ALA A 251 10.20 -10.29 16.34
CA ALA A 251 10.96 -10.49 15.11
C ALA A 251 10.91 -9.26 14.23
N VAL A 252 11.96 -9.07 13.42
CA VAL A 252 11.92 -8.13 12.30
C VAL A 252 11.50 -8.91 11.07
N TYR A 253 10.41 -8.47 10.44
CA TYR A 253 9.93 -9.06 9.20
C TYR A 253 10.49 -8.30 8.01
N PHE A 254 11.21 -9.02 7.17
CA PHE A 254 11.72 -8.52 5.90
C PHE A 254 10.81 -9.06 4.79
N ASP A 255 10.05 -8.16 4.20
CA ASP A 255 9.24 -8.46 3.02
C ASP A 255 10.02 -7.92 1.83
N GLY A 256 10.63 -8.79 1.04
CA GLY A 256 11.36 -8.36 -0.14
C GLY A 256 10.46 -7.53 -1.04
N LEU A 257 10.97 -6.48 -1.71
CA LEU A 257 10.21 -5.62 -2.64
C LEU A 257 9.58 -6.37 -3.84
N ARG A 258 9.53 -7.69 -3.79
CA ARG A 258 8.97 -8.56 -4.83
C ARG A 258 7.44 -8.67 -4.77
N LYS A 259 6.80 -8.37 -3.65
CA LYS A 259 5.33 -8.37 -3.60
C LYS A 259 4.80 -7.28 -4.51
N LYS A 260 4.16 -7.72 -5.57
CA LYS A 260 3.48 -6.85 -6.54
C LYS A 260 1.98 -7.02 -6.38
N CYS A 261 1.27 -5.90 -6.44
CA CYS A 261 -0.17 -5.84 -6.39
C CYS A 261 -0.67 -5.25 -7.71
N ASP A 262 -1.56 -5.94 -8.39
CA ASP A 262 -2.18 -5.41 -9.61
C ASP A 262 -3.26 -4.37 -9.25
N VAL A 263 -3.11 -3.17 -9.82
CA VAL A 263 -4.15 -2.13 -9.77
C VAL A 263 -4.37 -1.61 -11.18
N LEU A 264 -5.49 -1.96 -11.78
CA LEU A 264 -5.87 -1.60 -13.14
C LEU A 264 -4.85 -2.04 -14.20
N GLY A 265 -4.27 -3.23 -14.03
CA GLY A 265 -3.29 -3.83 -14.94
C GLY A 265 -1.85 -3.37 -14.73
N ILE A 266 -1.58 -2.52 -13.73
CA ILE A 266 -0.22 -2.14 -13.34
C ILE A 266 0.21 -2.92 -12.09
N HIS A 267 1.40 -3.49 -12.16
CA HIS A 267 2.02 -4.27 -11.08
C HIS A 267 2.76 -3.37 -10.11
N TYR A 268 2.04 -2.81 -9.14
CA TYR A 268 2.62 -1.95 -8.12
C TYR A 268 3.39 -2.71 -7.07
N THR A 269 4.57 -2.22 -6.75
CA THR A 269 5.37 -2.73 -5.63
C THR A 269 4.69 -2.39 -4.29
N VAL A 270 4.57 -3.38 -3.42
CA VAL A 270 4.04 -3.22 -2.07
C VAL A 270 5.18 -2.87 -1.13
N SER A 271 5.20 -1.67 -0.60
CA SER A 271 6.28 -1.16 0.27
C SER A 271 5.87 0.14 0.96
N ASN A 272 6.75 0.64 1.82
CA ASN A 272 6.77 2.01 2.32
C ASN A 272 8.04 2.74 1.84
N VAL A 273 8.15 4.05 2.13
CA VAL A 273 9.26 4.88 1.65
C VAL A 273 10.61 4.39 2.19
N ASP A 274 10.67 4.06 3.48
CA ASP A 274 11.92 3.70 4.15
C ASP A 274 12.40 2.32 3.68
N GLU A 275 11.51 1.33 3.59
CA GLU A 275 11.81 0.01 3.04
C GLU A 275 12.30 0.10 1.59
N ALA A 276 11.59 0.86 0.75
CA ALA A 276 11.97 1.05 -0.64
C ALA A 276 13.36 1.67 -0.77
N ALA A 277 13.65 2.73 0.01
CA ALA A 277 14.94 3.41 -0.05
C ALA A 277 16.09 2.52 0.44
N ILE A 278 15.92 1.81 1.56
CA ILE A 278 16.94 0.89 2.09
C ILE A 278 17.23 -0.23 1.09
N TYR A 279 16.19 -0.84 0.53
CA TYR A 279 16.34 -1.93 -0.42
C TYR A 279 17.03 -1.46 -1.71
N ILE A 280 16.56 -0.37 -2.31
CA ILE A 280 17.14 0.19 -3.55
C ILE A 280 18.58 0.62 -3.32
N LYS A 281 18.90 1.28 -2.18
CA LYS A 281 20.27 1.63 -1.81
C LYS A 281 21.18 0.41 -1.81
N ASN A 282 20.74 -0.70 -1.22
CA ASN A 282 21.55 -1.92 -1.12
C ASN A 282 21.66 -2.68 -2.45
N ALA A 283 20.65 -2.56 -3.32
CA ALA A 283 20.56 -3.26 -4.60
C ALA A 283 21.00 -2.40 -5.80
N VAL A 284 21.50 -1.17 -5.60
CA VAL A 284 21.74 -0.21 -6.68
C VAL A 284 22.66 -0.75 -7.77
N LYS A 285 23.68 -1.50 -7.40
CA LYS A 285 24.64 -2.09 -8.34
C LYS A 285 24.02 -3.21 -9.20
N GLU A 286 23.09 -3.95 -8.64
CA GLU A 286 22.37 -5.05 -9.28
C GLU A 286 21.26 -4.54 -10.19
N LEU A 287 20.78 -3.31 -9.91
CA LEU A 287 19.74 -2.63 -10.68
C LEU A 287 20.31 -1.73 -11.79
N LYS A 288 21.59 -1.80 -12.10
CA LYS A 288 22.18 -1.08 -13.24
C LYS A 288 21.46 -1.46 -14.52
N GLY A 289 21.21 -0.49 -15.37
CA GLY A 289 20.45 -0.66 -16.61
C GLY A 289 18.93 -0.70 -16.43
N GLN A 290 18.42 -0.80 -15.20
CA GLN A 290 17.00 -0.85 -14.92
C GLN A 290 16.43 0.55 -14.63
N TYR A 291 15.10 0.61 -14.56
CA TYR A 291 14.41 1.87 -14.20
C TYR A 291 13.29 1.66 -13.19
N ILE A 292 12.97 2.75 -12.48
CA ILE A 292 11.93 2.81 -11.45
C ILE A 292 10.92 3.89 -11.81
N CYS A 293 9.64 3.54 -11.71
CA CYS A 293 8.51 4.43 -11.95
C CYS A 293 7.78 4.80 -10.65
N PHE A 294 7.31 6.04 -10.56
CA PHE A 294 6.36 6.51 -9.54
C PHE A 294 5.05 6.86 -10.24
N SER A 295 4.02 6.06 -9.99
CA SER A 295 2.77 6.16 -10.72
C SER A 295 1.63 6.63 -9.82
N ASN A 296 0.94 7.68 -10.25
CA ASN A 296 -0.22 8.26 -9.58
C ASN A 296 -1.52 7.95 -10.36
N VAL A 297 -2.67 8.43 -9.88
CA VAL A 297 -3.98 8.18 -10.51
C VAL A 297 -3.99 8.51 -12.00
N HIS A 298 -3.36 9.60 -12.40
CA HIS A 298 -3.32 10.00 -13.81
C HIS A 298 -2.55 9.00 -14.67
N THR A 299 -1.34 8.64 -14.26
CA THR A 299 -0.51 7.68 -14.98
C THR A 299 -1.08 6.26 -14.92
N THR A 300 -1.80 5.91 -13.82
CA THR A 300 -2.54 4.65 -13.73
C THR A 300 -3.65 4.56 -14.76
N VAL A 301 -4.48 5.59 -14.88
CA VAL A 301 -5.56 5.63 -15.88
C VAL A 301 -4.99 5.63 -17.29
N MET A 302 -3.93 6.41 -17.52
CA MET A 302 -3.25 6.43 -18.82
C MET A 302 -2.72 5.04 -19.21
N ALA A 303 -2.12 4.30 -18.29
CA ALA A 303 -1.62 2.95 -18.55
C ALA A 303 -2.75 1.92 -18.69
N HIS A 304 -3.87 2.11 -17.98
CA HIS A 304 -5.05 1.28 -18.19
C HIS A 304 -5.64 1.46 -19.61
N ASP A 305 -5.73 2.71 -20.07
CA ASP A 305 -6.29 3.06 -21.38
C ASP A 305 -5.30 2.78 -22.53
N ASN A 306 -3.99 2.66 -22.27
CA ASN A 306 -2.96 2.46 -23.27
C ASN A 306 -2.06 1.26 -22.92
N PRO A 307 -2.20 0.13 -23.67
CA PRO A 307 -1.42 -1.10 -23.44
C PRO A 307 0.11 -0.89 -23.55
N ASP A 308 0.58 -0.05 -24.47
CA ASP A 308 2.01 0.19 -24.66
C ASP A 308 2.60 0.93 -23.45
N TYR A 309 1.89 1.94 -22.94
CA TYR A 309 2.32 2.63 -21.76
C TYR A 309 2.22 1.75 -20.50
N ARG A 310 1.24 0.87 -20.44
CA ARG A 310 1.14 -0.16 -19.39
C ARG A 310 2.33 -1.11 -19.43
N ALA A 311 2.73 -1.56 -20.61
CA ALA A 311 3.92 -2.40 -20.78
C ALA A 311 5.18 -1.70 -20.28
N ILE A 312 5.35 -0.40 -20.53
CA ILE A 312 6.43 0.42 -19.99
C ILE A 312 6.40 0.44 -18.46
N GLN A 313 5.25 0.69 -17.85
CA GLN A 313 5.12 0.68 -16.38
C GLN A 313 5.47 -0.68 -15.77
N ASN A 314 4.98 -1.76 -16.39
CA ASN A 314 5.20 -3.13 -15.91
C ASN A 314 6.60 -3.67 -16.23
N GLY A 315 7.29 -3.11 -17.22
CA GLY A 315 8.67 -3.43 -17.60
C GLY A 315 9.72 -2.80 -16.68
N SER A 316 9.32 -1.90 -15.77
CA SER A 316 10.20 -1.34 -14.75
C SER A 316 10.59 -2.38 -13.71
N ALA A 317 11.76 -2.21 -13.08
CA ALA A 317 12.15 -3.02 -11.94
C ALA A 317 11.12 -2.87 -10.81
N TYR A 318 10.74 -1.62 -10.52
CA TYR A 318 9.74 -1.28 -9.51
C TYR A 318 8.85 -0.15 -9.99
N THR A 319 7.53 -0.30 -9.78
CA THR A 319 6.55 0.78 -9.91
C THR A 319 5.94 1.06 -8.55
N PHE A 320 6.19 2.25 -8.01
CA PHE A 320 5.70 2.66 -6.69
C PHE A 320 4.42 3.50 -6.77
N PRO A 321 3.51 3.37 -5.78
CA PRO A 321 2.29 4.16 -5.71
C PRO A 321 2.58 5.60 -5.23
N ASP A 322 2.70 6.56 -6.14
CA ASP A 322 2.91 7.99 -5.80
C ASP A 322 1.65 8.66 -5.25
N GLY A 323 0.49 8.06 -5.43
CA GLY A 323 -0.78 8.59 -4.97
C GLY A 323 -1.43 7.79 -3.84
N SER A 324 -1.95 8.47 -2.82
CA SER A 324 -2.71 7.83 -1.73
C SER A 324 -3.88 6.94 -2.22
N PRO A 325 -4.61 7.24 -3.31
CA PRO A 325 -5.66 6.35 -3.81
C PRO A 325 -5.13 4.98 -4.25
N ILE A 326 -3.94 4.92 -4.85
CA ILE A 326 -3.33 3.66 -5.29
C ILE A 326 -2.93 2.82 -4.06
N ALA A 327 -2.21 3.41 -3.11
CA ALA A 327 -1.83 2.73 -1.86
C ALA A 327 -3.06 2.24 -1.07
N ARG A 328 -4.15 3.01 -1.05
CA ARG A 328 -5.43 2.56 -0.47
C ARG A 328 -6.01 1.37 -1.22
N GLN A 329 -5.90 1.35 -2.56
CA GLN A 329 -6.38 0.22 -3.34
C GLN A 329 -5.54 -1.04 -3.09
N GLN A 330 -4.23 -0.93 -2.93
CA GLN A 330 -3.38 -2.05 -2.50
C GLN A 330 -3.82 -2.58 -1.13
N LYS A 331 -4.08 -1.70 -0.15
CA LYS A 331 -4.63 -2.11 1.16
C LYS A 331 -6.00 -2.80 1.01
N ARG A 332 -6.86 -2.33 0.11
CA ARG A 332 -8.15 -2.97 -0.20
C ARG A 332 -8.01 -4.37 -0.77
N LEU A 333 -6.92 -4.61 -1.50
CA LEU A 333 -6.59 -5.91 -2.07
C LEU A 333 -5.88 -6.83 -1.08
N GLY A 334 -5.70 -6.40 0.19
CA GLY A 334 -5.13 -7.22 1.28
C GLY A 334 -3.68 -6.92 1.63
N TYR A 335 -3.04 -5.97 0.95
CA TYR A 335 -1.64 -5.62 1.21
C TYR A 335 -1.55 -4.51 2.28
N MET A 336 -1.70 -4.89 3.54
CA MET A 336 -1.80 -3.93 4.65
C MET A 336 -0.55 -3.06 4.84
N ASN A 337 0.63 -3.58 4.46
CA ASN A 337 1.91 -2.86 4.54
C ASN A 337 2.11 -1.86 3.40
N ALA A 338 1.23 -1.85 2.40
CA ALA A 338 1.33 -0.91 1.30
C ALA A 338 1.11 0.53 1.79
N GLU A 339 2.08 1.38 1.52
CA GLU A 339 1.99 2.81 1.79
C GLU A 339 2.24 3.63 0.52
N ARG A 340 1.92 4.90 0.57
CA ARG A 340 2.26 5.82 -0.51
C ARG A 340 3.78 6.01 -0.54
N VAL A 341 4.40 5.69 -1.66
CA VAL A 341 5.81 5.97 -1.95
C VAL A 341 5.86 7.05 -3.03
N SER A 342 6.01 8.31 -2.62
CA SER A 342 6.09 9.42 -3.58
C SER A 342 7.53 9.69 -4.02
N GLY A 343 7.70 10.14 -5.26
CA GLY A 343 9.02 10.50 -5.78
C GLY A 343 9.82 11.42 -4.84
N PRO A 344 9.27 12.56 -4.38
CA PRO A 344 9.99 13.46 -3.46
C PRO A 344 10.34 12.85 -2.09
N ASP A 345 9.45 12.01 -1.52
CA ASP A 345 9.74 11.36 -0.23
C ASP A 345 10.83 10.30 -0.38
N PHE A 346 10.78 9.56 -1.49
CA PHE A 346 11.81 8.58 -1.83
C PHE A 346 13.17 9.26 -2.09
N MET A 347 13.19 10.38 -2.84
CA MET A 347 14.41 11.19 -3.02
C MET A 347 15.01 11.58 -1.67
N ASN A 348 14.18 12.08 -0.73
CA ASN A 348 14.66 12.46 0.60
C ASN A 348 15.30 11.29 1.36
N ALA A 349 14.64 10.13 1.35
CA ALA A 349 15.15 8.95 2.02
C ALA A 349 16.48 8.47 1.40
N MET A 350 16.57 8.46 0.06
CA MET A 350 17.79 8.10 -0.66
C MET A 350 18.92 9.09 -0.38
N PHE A 351 18.67 10.40 -0.46
CA PHE A 351 19.72 11.40 -0.21
C PHE A 351 20.27 11.31 1.21
N ARG A 352 19.39 11.14 2.22
CA ARG A 352 19.82 10.90 3.60
C ARG A 352 20.64 9.61 3.74
N GLY A 353 20.17 8.55 3.07
CA GLY A 353 20.82 7.25 3.14
C GLY A 353 22.16 7.15 2.42
N THR A 354 22.52 8.14 1.57
CA THR A 354 23.72 8.15 0.72
C THR A 354 24.67 9.31 1.00
N MET A 355 24.49 10.02 2.13
CA MET A 355 25.38 11.11 2.55
C MET A 355 26.81 10.65 2.87
N ASP A 356 27.02 9.33 2.97
CA ASP A 356 28.35 8.73 3.10
C ASP A 356 29.18 8.76 1.79
N GLY A 357 28.60 9.27 0.71
CA GLY A 357 29.23 9.44 -0.60
C GLY A 357 29.53 8.17 -1.38
N LYS A 358 29.14 6.98 -0.85
CA LYS A 358 29.42 5.68 -1.48
C LYS A 358 28.58 5.41 -2.72
N ILE A 359 27.40 6.03 -2.83
CA ILE A 359 26.51 5.98 -3.98
C ILE A 359 26.51 7.35 -4.63
N SER A 360 26.73 7.36 -5.91
CA SER A 360 26.84 8.58 -6.72
C SER A 360 25.54 8.85 -7.50
N HIS A 361 25.23 10.14 -7.65
CA HIS A 361 23.99 10.63 -8.24
C HIS A 361 24.25 11.51 -9.44
N TYR A 362 23.41 11.40 -10.47
CA TYR A 362 23.32 12.31 -11.60
C TYR A 362 21.88 12.78 -11.75
N PHE A 363 21.68 14.04 -12.18
CA PHE A 363 20.34 14.60 -12.34
C PHE A 363 20.15 15.03 -13.81
N TYR A 364 19.12 14.46 -14.45
CA TYR A 364 18.82 14.66 -15.85
C TYR A 364 17.38 15.14 -16.04
N GLY A 365 17.20 16.33 -16.58
CA GLY A 365 15.86 16.90 -16.82
C GLY A 365 15.66 18.28 -16.18
N SER A 366 14.42 18.77 -16.25
CA SER A 366 14.00 20.10 -15.77
C SER A 366 14.66 21.28 -16.53
N THR A 367 14.60 22.50 -15.99
CA THR A 367 15.24 23.69 -16.55
C THR A 367 16.60 23.93 -15.89
N GLU A 368 17.49 24.66 -16.58
CA GLU A 368 18.80 25.04 -16.02
C GLU A 368 18.66 25.78 -14.68
N GLU A 369 17.69 26.72 -14.60
CA GLU A 369 17.41 27.45 -13.36
C GLU A 369 17.00 26.49 -12.21
N THR A 370 16.17 25.49 -12.51
CA THR A 370 15.72 24.50 -11.51
C THR A 370 16.87 23.62 -11.06
N ILE A 371 17.72 23.19 -11.99
CA ILE A 371 18.90 22.36 -11.69
C ILE A 371 19.90 23.11 -10.82
N GLU A 372 20.16 24.39 -11.10
CA GLU A 372 21.05 25.20 -10.29
C GLU A 372 20.54 25.39 -8.85
N LYS A 373 19.25 25.65 -8.70
CA LYS A 373 18.61 25.72 -7.37
C LYS A 373 18.62 24.37 -6.66
N LEU A 374 18.38 23.28 -7.39
CA LEU A 374 18.44 21.92 -6.86
C LEU A 374 19.85 21.61 -6.34
N ARG A 375 20.90 21.94 -7.08
CA ARG A 375 22.29 21.75 -6.65
C ARG A 375 22.55 22.43 -5.31
N LYS A 376 22.25 23.73 -5.21
CA LYS A 376 22.41 24.51 -3.97
C LYS A 376 21.63 23.91 -2.79
N GLY A 377 20.39 23.45 -3.08
CA GLY A 377 19.55 22.81 -2.08
C GLY A 377 20.12 21.47 -1.57
N LEU A 378 20.66 20.65 -2.47
CA LEU A 378 21.27 19.36 -2.13
C LEU A 378 22.55 19.55 -1.33
N GLU A 379 23.47 20.40 -1.76
CA GLU A 379 24.73 20.69 -1.07
C GLU A 379 24.49 21.22 0.34
N LYS A 380 23.48 22.08 0.52
CA LYS A 380 23.11 22.63 1.83
C LYS A 380 22.50 21.60 2.77
N ASN A 381 21.57 20.77 2.28
CA ASN A 381 20.72 19.92 3.14
C ASN A 381 21.23 18.48 3.27
N TYR A 382 22.11 18.04 2.37
CA TYR A 382 22.67 16.69 2.35
C TYR A 382 24.21 16.73 2.16
N PRO A 383 24.93 17.26 3.16
CA PRO A 383 26.39 17.34 3.07
C PRO A 383 26.99 15.95 2.93
N GLY A 384 27.88 15.77 1.95
CA GLY A 384 28.51 14.47 1.65
C GLY A 384 27.82 13.66 0.55
N ILE A 385 26.70 14.11 0.01
CA ILE A 385 26.11 13.48 -1.19
C ILE A 385 27.08 13.58 -2.39
N ASN A 386 27.29 12.47 -3.09
CA ASN A 386 28.22 12.41 -4.24
C ASN A 386 27.44 12.72 -5.54
N ILE A 387 27.54 13.96 -6.02
CA ILE A 387 26.90 14.40 -7.26
C ILE A 387 27.91 14.38 -8.40
N LYS A 388 27.71 13.49 -9.38
CA LYS A 388 28.57 13.34 -10.56
C LYS A 388 28.28 14.36 -11.65
N GLY A 389 27.06 14.86 -11.72
CA GLY A 389 26.67 15.86 -12.70
C GLY A 389 25.18 16.17 -12.68
N MET A 390 24.85 17.21 -13.40
CA MET A 390 23.47 17.66 -13.63
C MET A 390 23.35 18.23 -15.03
N TYR A 391 22.29 17.83 -15.76
CA TYR A 391 22.09 18.28 -17.13
C TYR A 391 20.61 18.56 -17.43
N SER A 392 20.37 19.72 -18.04
CA SER A 392 19.05 20.15 -18.53
C SER A 392 18.99 19.97 -20.05
N PRO A 393 18.29 18.93 -20.55
CA PRO A 393 18.14 18.75 -21.99
C PRO A 393 17.21 19.79 -22.59
N PRO A 394 17.29 20.06 -23.91
CA PRO A 394 16.39 20.98 -24.59
C PRO A 394 14.93 20.48 -24.50
N PHE A 395 13.98 21.45 -24.44
CA PHE A 395 12.53 21.19 -24.33
C PHE A 395 11.88 20.75 -25.66
N ARG A 396 12.59 19.97 -26.44
CA ARG A 396 12.11 19.34 -27.69
C ARG A 396 12.49 17.87 -27.69
N ASP A 397 12.03 17.15 -28.66
CA ASP A 397 12.56 15.81 -28.88
C ASP A 397 13.99 15.88 -29.38
N LEU A 398 14.85 15.01 -28.85
CA LEU A 398 16.24 14.90 -29.25
C LEU A 398 16.34 14.22 -30.61
N THR A 399 17.33 14.60 -31.41
CA THR A 399 17.70 13.77 -32.57
C THR A 399 18.32 12.45 -32.10
N PRO A 400 18.38 11.43 -32.95
CA PRO A 400 19.05 10.17 -32.59
C PRO A 400 20.52 10.34 -32.15
N GLU A 401 21.22 11.29 -32.76
CA GLU A 401 22.61 11.61 -32.44
C GLU A 401 22.70 12.30 -31.06
N GLU A 402 21.83 13.28 -30.78
CA GLU A 402 21.77 13.96 -29.48
C GLU A 402 21.39 12.98 -28.36
N ASP A 403 20.49 12.05 -28.64
CA ASP A 403 20.06 11.03 -27.69
C ASP A 403 21.22 10.07 -27.39
N ALA A 404 21.95 9.61 -28.41
CA ALA A 404 23.12 8.78 -28.26
C ALA A 404 24.23 9.49 -27.47
N GLN A 405 24.49 10.76 -27.74
CA GLN A 405 25.43 11.60 -27.00
C GLN A 405 25.01 11.76 -25.54
N THR A 406 23.70 11.91 -25.29
CA THR A 406 23.16 11.97 -23.93
C THR A 406 23.41 10.66 -23.17
N VAL A 407 23.15 9.52 -23.77
CA VAL A 407 23.42 8.20 -23.18
C VAL A 407 24.93 8.06 -22.86
N GLN A 408 25.78 8.45 -23.81
CA GLN A 408 27.22 8.41 -23.62
C GLN A 408 27.66 9.28 -22.44
N MET A 409 27.21 10.53 -22.38
CA MET A 409 27.49 11.48 -21.29
C MET A 409 27.05 10.90 -19.93
N LEU A 410 25.87 10.31 -19.86
CA LEU A 410 25.35 9.68 -18.64
C LEU A 410 26.21 8.49 -18.21
N ASN A 411 26.64 7.66 -19.15
CA ASN A 411 27.51 6.51 -18.88
C ASN A 411 28.92 6.93 -18.45
N ASP A 412 29.49 7.94 -19.10
CA ASP A 412 30.81 8.49 -18.78
C ASP A 412 30.86 9.15 -17.40
N SER A 413 29.72 9.61 -16.88
CA SER A 413 29.61 10.17 -15.53
C SER A 413 29.96 9.15 -14.44
N GLY A 414 29.78 7.87 -14.71
CA GLY A 414 29.98 6.77 -13.75
C GLY A 414 29.05 6.84 -12.55
N ALA A 415 27.90 7.52 -12.69
CA ALA A 415 26.92 7.61 -11.62
C ALA A 415 26.22 6.26 -11.38
N ASP A 416 25.90 5.97 -10.11
CA ASP A 416 25.15 4.77 -9.74
C ASP A 416 23.64 4.96 -9.96
N ILE A 417 23.15 6.19 -9.74
CA ILE A 417 21.71 6.56 -9.88
C ILE A 417 21.61 7.78 -10.78
N ILE A 418 20.73 7.70 -11.78
CA ILE A 418 20.31 8.84 -12.61
C ILE A 418 18.86 9.19 -12.29
N TRP A 419 18.67 10.36 -11.70
CA TRP A 419 17.35 10.93 -11.43
C TRP A 419 16.82 11.58 -12.70
N ILE A 420 15.60 11.18 -13.13
CA ILE A 420 14.98 11.67 -14.37
C ILE A 420 13.83 12.61 -14.04
N GLY A 421 13.96 13.87 -14.45
CA GLY A 421 12.99 14.95 -14.23
C GLY A 421 12.33 15.46 -15.51
N LEU A 422 12.01 14.59 -16.48
CA LEU A 422 11.40 14.98 -17.77
C LEU A 422 9.86 15.09 -17.71
N GLY A 423 9.25 14.56 -16.65
CA GLY A 423 7.81 14.49 -16.46
C GLY A 423 7.14 13.33 -17.22
N ALA A 424 6.02 12.84 -16.63
CA ALA A 424 5.24 11.76 -17.22
C ALA A 424 4.37 12.24 -18.40
N PRO A 425 4.20 11.47 -19.48
CA PRO A 425 4.74 10.11 -19.71
C PRO A 425 6.12 10.08 -20.38
N LYS A 426 6.73 11.25 -20.67
CA LYS A 426 7.98 11.36 -21.44
C LYS A 426 9.13 10.63 -20.71
N GLN A 427 9.24 10.79 -19.40
CA GLN A 427 10.30 10.17 -18.61
C GLN A 427 10.22 8.64 -18.63
N GLU A 428 9.04 8.04 -18.47
CA GLU A 428 8.88 6.59 -18.47
C GLU A 428 9.20 5.98 -19.83
N LYS A 429 8.75 6.65 -20.90
CA LYS A 429 9.07 6.25 -22.28
C LYS A 429 10.57 6.30 -22.55
N TRP A 430 11.23 7.39 -22.12
CA TRP A 430 12.67 7.56 -22.30
C TRP A 430 13.43 6.49 -21.51
N MET A 431 13.12 6.29 -20.23
CA MET A 431 13.77 5.26 -19.41
C MET A 431 13.60 3.86 -19.98
N ALA A 432 12.40 3.51 -20.47
CA ALA A 432 12.15 2.21 -21.07
C ALA A 432 12.94 1.99 -22.37
N ALA A 433 13.07 3.04 -23.21
CA ALA A 433 13.86 3.00 -24.44
C ALA A 433 15.37 2.87 -24.19
N HIS A 434 15.83 3.27 -23.00
CA HIS A 434 17.24 3.27 -22.61
C HIS A 434 17.57 2.19 -21.54
N LYS A 435 16.61 1.32 -21.27
CA LYS A 435 16.84 0.13 -20.45
C LYS A 435 18.02 -0.66 -21.02
N ASP A 436 18.92 -1.10 -20.16
CA ASP A 436 20.14 -1.84 -20.48
C ASP A 436 21.16 -1.08 -21.39
N LYS A 437 20.87 0.19 -21.76
CA LYS A 437 21.80 1.06 -22.50
C LYS A 437 22.50 2.06 -21.57
N VAL A 438 21.81 2.49 -20.54
CA VAL A 438 22.36 3.37 -19.49
C VAL A 438 22.89 2.53 -18.36
N ASN A 439 24.19 2.68 -18.05
CA ASN A 439 24.94 1.86 -17.06
C ASN A 439 24.67 2.30 -15.61
N ALA A 440 23.48 2.78 -15.29
CA ALA A 440 23.06 3.23 -13.98
C ALA A 440 21.59 2.87 -13.73
N LEU A 441 21.14 2.96 -12.47
CA LEU A 441 19.72 2.87 -12.14
C LEU A 441 19.02 4.19 -12.48
N MET A 442 18.06 4.16 -13.39
CA MET A 442 17.26 5.33 -13.75
C MET A 442 16.02 5.44 -12.87
N ILE A 443 15.75 6.62 -12.31
CA ILE A 443 14.62 6.84 -11.40
C ILE A 443 13.80 8.05 -11.84
N GLY A 444 12.57 7.82 -12.32
CA GLY A 444 11.68 8.84 -12.86
C GLY A 444 10.89 9.56 -11.78
N VAL A 445 11.32 10.74 -11.36
CA VAL A 445 10.72 11.51 -10.26
C VAL A 445 9.92 12.74 -10.70
N GLY A 446 9.95 13.06 -12.00
CA GLY A 446 9.17 14.16 -12.57
C GLY A 446 9.37 15.50 -11.85
N ALA A 447 8.29 16.04 -11.29
CA ALA A 447 8.30 17.31 -10.55
C ALA A 447 9.08 17.26 -9.22
N GLY A 448 9.70 16.15 -8.85
CA GLY A 448 10.52 16.04 -7.66
C GLY A 448 11.61 17.11 -7.58
N PHE A 449 12.25 17.41 -8.70
CA PHE A 449 13.28 18.45 -8.80
C PHE A 449 12.77 19.83 -8.38
N ASN A 450 11.54 20.18 -8.78
CA ASN A 450 10.95 21.48 -8.47
C ASN A 450 10.70 21.67 -6.96
N PHE A 451 10.40 20.60 -6.23
CA PHE A 451 10.22 20.67 -4.78
C PHE A 451 11.55 20.93 -4.06
N TYR A 452 12.63 20.27 -4.48
CA TYR A 452 13.96 20.47 -3.89
C TYR A 452 14.61 21.76 -4.31
N ALA A 453 14.32 22.24 -5.53
CA ALA A 453 14.71 23.56 -6.00
C ALA A 453 13.89 24.70 -5.35
N GLY A 454 12.82 24.38 -4.64
CA GLY A 454 11.93 25.38 -4.02
C GLY A 454 11.09 26.19 -5.02
N THR A 455 11.09 25.82 -6.30
CA THR A 455 10.28 26.48 -7.36
C THR A 455 8.80 26.17 -7.25
N VAL A 456 8.44 25.05 -6.62
CA VAL A 456 7.07 24.67 -6.31
C VAL A 456 6.96 24.35 -4.81
N LYS A 457 6.02 25.03 -4.12
CA LYS A 457 5.76 24.75 -2.70
C LYS A 457 5.06 23.41 -2.54
N ARG A 458 5.59 22.57 -1.68
CA ARG A 458 4.95 21.30 -1.32
C ARG A 458 3.80 21.54 -0.33
N ALA A 459 2.76 20.71 -0.40
CA ALA A 459 1.66 20.75 0.54
C ALA A 459 2.15 20.55 1.98
N PRO A 460 1.54 21.22 2.98
CA PRO A 460 1.84 20.97 4.38
C PRO A 460 1.68 19.49 4.76
N LYS A 461 2.45 19.00 5.74
CA LYS A 461 2.46 17.57 6.11
C LYS A 461 1.07 17.02 6.48
N TRP A 462 0.21 17.83 7.11
CA TRP A 462 -1.15 17.41 7.45
C TRP A 462 -2.03 17.20 6.19
N VAL A 463 -1.87 18.03 5.16
CA VAL A 463 -2.55 17.88 3.85
C VAL A 463 -2.06 16.61 3.14
N GLN A 464 -0.75 16.35 3.20
CA GLN A 464 -0.15 15.13 2.63
C GLN A 464 -0.68 13.86 3.35
N LYS A 465 -0.74 13.88 4.70
CA LYS A 465 -1.30 12.77 5.50
C LYS A 465 -2.78 12.52 5.22
N ALA A 466 -3.55 13.58 4.98
CA ALA A 466 -4.96 13.48 4.57
C ALA A 466 -5.15 12.93 3.15
N GLY A 467 -4.07 12.81 2.36
CA GLY A 467 -4.13 12.39 0.95
C GLY A 467 -4.67 13.45 0.01
N MET A 468 -4.65 14.72 0.44
CA MET A 468 -5.21 15.87 -0.28
C MET A 468 -4.15 16.70 -1.01
N GLU A 469 -2.93 16.20 -1.18
CA GLU A 469 -1.84 16.91 -1.88
C GLU A 469 -2.24 17.27 -3.33
N TRP A 470 -3.01 16.42 -4.00
CA TRP A 470 -3.53 16.68 -5.35
C TRP A 470 -4.44 17.92 -5.40
N LEU A 471 -5.28 18.14 -4.36
CA LEU A 471 -6.15 19.31 -4.26
C LEU A 471 -5.33 20.58 -4.01
N TYR A 472 -4.33 20.51 -3.14
CA TYR A 472 -3.40 21.62 -2.90
C TYR A 472 -2.68 22.02 -4.18
N ARG A 473 -2.21 21.06 -4.98
CA ARG A 473 -1.60 21.30 -6.30
C ARG A 473 -2.60 21.89 -7.30
N LEU A 474 -3.84 21.41 -7.29
CA LEU A 474 -4.89 21.96 -8.14
C LEU A 474 -5.14 23.43 -7.85
N LEU A 475 -5.11 23.84 -6.57
CA LEU A 475 -5.29 25.23 -6.17
C LEU A 475 -4.07 26.12 -6.58
N GLN A 476 -2.87 25.55 -6.67
CA GLN A 476 -1.69 26.27 -7.14
C GLN A 476 -1.67 26.49 -8.66
N ASP A 477 -2.17 25.53 -9.45
CA ASP A 477 -2.17 25.58 -10.91
C ASP A 477 -3.49 25.04 -11.48
N PRO A 478 -4.62 25.74 -11.25
CA PRO A 478 -5.93 25.24 -11.62
C PRO A 478 -6.10 25.12 -13.14
N LYS A 479 -5.60 26.08 -13.92
CA LYS A 479 -5.78 26.09 -15.39
C LYS A 479 -5.20 24.84 -16.06
N ARG A 480 -4.03 24.37 -15.60
CA ARG A 480 -3.35 23.22 -16.18
C ARG A 480 -3.85 21.88 -15.63
N LEU A 481 -4.24 21.84 -14.33
CA LEU A 481 -4.46 20.59 -13.62
C LEU A 481 -5.94 20.19 -13.49
N TRP A 482 -6.89 21.12 -13.56
CA TRP A 482 -8.29 20.83 -13.30
C TRP A 482 -8.87 19.78 -14.26
N LYS A 483 -8.71 19.96 -15.58
CA LYS A 483 -9.20 19.02 -16.60
C LYS A 483 -8.59 17.65 -16.44
N ARG A 484 -7.26 17.64 -16.22
CA ARG A 484 -6.50 16.40 -16.00
C ARG A 484 -7.01 15.65 -14.76
N TYR A 485 -7.10 16.32 -13.61
CA TYR A 485 -7.51 15.66 -12.37
C TYR A 485 -8.99 15.26 -12.38
N PHE A 486 -9.86 16.10 -12.90
CA PHE A 486 -11.28 15.81 -12.98
C PHE A 486 -11.54 14.54 -13.81
N VAL A 487 -11.05 14.52 -15.06
CA VAL A 487 -11.25 13.39 -15.98
C VAL A 487 -10.62 12.10 -15.43
N THR A 488 -9.37 12.16 -14.96
CA THR A 488 -8.68 10.94 -14.54
C THR A 488 -9.18 10.42 -13.19
N ASN A 489 -9.58 11.28 -12.24
CA ASN A 489 -10.15 10.82 -10.99
C ASN A 489 -11.53 10.15 -11.19
N ILE A 490 -12.38 10.71 -12.06
CA ILE A 490 -13.67 10.09 -12.40
C ILE A 490 -13.44 8.73 -13.07
N LYS A 491 -12.58 8.66 -14.08
CA LYS A 491 -12.23 7.40 -14.74
C LYS A 491 -11.69 6.36 -13.75
N TYR A 492 -10.76 6.77 -12.89
CA TYR A 492 -10.19 5.88 -11.87
C TYR A 492 -11.26 5.32 -10.93
N ILE A 493 -12.12 6.18 -10.40
CA ILE A 493 -13.23 5.76 -9.53
C ILE A 493 -14.16 4.80 -10.27
N TRP A 494 -14.50 5.13 -11.52
CA TRP A 494 -15.33 4.28 -12.36
C TRP A 494 -14.71 2.90 -12.58
N TYR A 495 -13.44 2.83 -12.97
CA TYR A 495 -12.75 1.56 -13.19
C TYR A 495 -12.65 0.71 -11.91
N ILE A 496 -12.39 1.34 -10.76
CA ILE A 496 -12.36 0.63 -9.48
C ILE A 496 -13.74 0.09 -9.07
N ILE A 497 -14.81 0.85 -9.31
CA ILE A 497 -16.18 0.44 -8.95
C ILE A 497 -16.73 -0.61 -9.92
N SER A 498 -16.55 -0.41 -11.22
CA SER A 498 -17.05 -1.33 -12.25
C SER A 498 -16.36 -2.69 -12.21
N GLY A 499 -15.20 -2.80 -11.54
CA GLY A 499 -14.43 -4.04 -11.47
C GLY A 499 -13.87 -4.46 -12.82
N ILE A 500 -13.72 -3.54 -13.76
CA ILE A 500 -13.02 -3.73 -15.03
C ILE A 500 -11.54 -3.73 -14.68
N PHE A 501 -10.97 -4.93 -14.47
CA PHE A 501 -9.55 -5.16 -14.23
C PHE A 501 -8.90 -5.70 -15.49
#